data_186cffa9fe5ea1689ae21c7e9a6f1ae9
#
_entry.id   186cffa9fe5ea1689ae21c7e9a6f1ae9
#
_cell.length_a   1.000
_cell.length_b   1.000
_cell.length_c   1.000
_cell.angle_alpha   90.00
_cell.angle_beta   90.00
_cell.angle_gamma   90.00
#
_symmetry.space_group_name_H-M   'P 1'
#
loop_
_entity.id
_entity.type
_entity.pdbx_description
1 polymer ?
#
loop_
_entity_poly.entity_id
_entity_poly.type
_entity_poly.pdbx_seq_one_letter_code
_entity_poly.pdbx_strand_id
1 'polypeptide(L)'
;MLTATKGGKINISEEKDTKSVAEKFSKLIKQGDFILLSGNLGVGKTTFVKYVINFFQKSNKQKITEVTSPTFTVMNEYQIKKILIKHYDLYRIKNKKELNNLGIQENLKDQITLVEWPEIIKKIKIKKGINLIFEYEENYTKRYLSIITENKKILNEFK
;
A
#
# COMPACT_ATOMS: atom_id res chain seq x y z
N MET A 1 8.84 -5.29 16.54
CA MET A 1 8.38 -4.43 15.42
C MET A 1 7.82 -3.15 16.02
N LEU A 2 8.37 -2.01 15.66
CA LEU A 2 7.89 -0.71 16.16
C LEU A 2 6.67 -0.28 15.34
N THR A 3 5.61 0.16 16.02
CA THR A 3 4.41 0.71 15.37
C THR A 3 4.64 2.19 15.14
N ALA A 4 4.52 2.67 13.90
CA ALA A 4 4.67 4.09 13.57
C ALA A 4 3.63 4.96 14.28
N THR A 5 2.48 4.41 14.51
CA THR A 5 1.44 5.02 15.33
C THR A 5 1.55 4.42 16.73
N LYS A 6 2.29 5.01 17.63
CA LYS A 6 2.45 4.61 19.04
C LYS A 6 1.10 4.32 19.73
N GLY A 7 0.46 3.18 19.39
CA GLY A 7 -0.91 2.86 19.79
C GLY A 7 -2.00 3.75 19.18
N GLY A 8 -1.63 4.65 18.27
CA GLY A 8 -2.55 5.57 17.61
C GLY A 8 -2.98 5.07 16.23
N LYS A 9 -4.27 5.13 15.97
CA LYS A 9 -4.87 4.91 14.67
C LYS A 9 -5.12 6.28 14.02
N ILE A 10 -4.75 6.42 12.76
CA ILE A 10 -5.01 7.62 11.98
C ILE A 10 -6.45 7.55 11.46
N ASN A 11 -7.27 8.53 11.77
CA ASN A 11 -8.62 8.60 11.22
C ASN A 11 -8.56 8.94 9.72
N ILE A 12 -9.14 8.09 8.90
CA ILE A 12 -9.24 8.21 7.45
C ILE A 12 -10.68 8.06 6.96
N SER A 13 -11.64 8.41 7.81
CA SER A 13 -13.09 8.22 7.53
C SER A 13 -13.55 9.03 6.33
N GLU A 14 -13.00 10.21 6.11
CA GLU A 14 -13.25 11.02 4.93
C GLU A 14 -12.18 10.77 3.86
N GLU A 15 -12.58 10.79 2.59
CA GLU A 15 -11.65 10.55 1.48
C GLU A 15 -10.51 11.58 1.43
N LYS A 16 -10.77 12.83 1.84
CA LYS A 16 -9.73 13.86 1.93
C LYS A 16 -8.62 13.50 2.93
N ASP A 17 -8.99 12.82 4.03
CA ASP A 17 -8.03 12.37 5.04
C ASP A 17 -7.18 11.23 4.49
N THR A 18 -7.80 10.26 3.82
CA THR A 18 -7.08 9.20 3.10
C THR A 18 -6.08 9.79 2.11
N LYS A 19 -6.50 10.79 1.32
CA LYS A 19 -5.63 11.48 0.37
C LYS A 19 -4.45 12.14 1.06
N SER A 20 -4.71 12.92 2.12
CA SER A 20 -3.67 13.64 2.87
C SER A 20 -2.61 12.67 3.45
N VAL A 21 -3.07 11.58 4.05
CA VAL A 21 -2.17 10.55 4.62
C VAL A 21 -1.38 9.85 3.52
N ALA A 22 -2.01 9.49 2.40
CA ALA A 22 -1.35 8.84 1.27
C ALA A 22 -0.28 9.73 0.62
N GLU A 23 -0.56 11.02 0.42
CA GLU A 23 0.40 11.99 -0.11
C GLU A 23 1.60 12.17 0.84
N LYS A 24 1.35 12.26 2.15
CA LYS A 24 2.39 12.34 3.17
C LYS A 24 3.26 11.08 3.19
N PHE A 25 2.65 9.91 3.14
CA PHE A 25 3.32 8.62 3.07
C PHE A 25 4.17 8.49 1.79
N SER A 26 3.65 8.94 0.65
CA SER A 26 4.34 8.86 -0.65
C SER A 26 5.65 9.63 -0.70
N LYS A 27 5.81 10.70 0.10
CA LYS A 27 7.08 11.45 0.21
C LYS A 27 8.19 10.66 0.91
N LEU A 28 7.84 9.59 1.61
CA LEU A 28 8.73 8.83 2.47
C LEU A 28 9.15 7.49 1.88
N ILE A 29 8.39 6.99 0.91
CA ILE A 29 8.67 5.73 0.22
C ILE A 29 9.47 5.93 -1.06
N LYS A 30 10.18 4.89 -1.47
CA LYS A 30 11.04 4.87 -2.65
C LYS A 30 11.10 3.49 -3.30
N GLN A 31 11.73 3.38 -4.46
CA GLN A 31 12.05 2.10 -5.07
C GLN A 31 12.81 1.21 -4.08
N GLY A 32 12.44 -0.04 -4.02
CA GLY A 32 12.86 -1.01 -3.02
C GLY A 32 11.90 -1.20 -1.85
N ASP A 33 10.93 -0.31 -1.68
CA ASP A 33 9.93 -0.45 -0.61
C ASP A 33 8.80 -1.42 -1.02
N PHE A 34 8.42 -2.27 -0.06
CA PHE A 34 7.38 -3.28 -0.21
C PHE A 34 6.28 -3.00 0.80
N ILE A 35 5.10 -2.61 0.32
CA ILE A 35 3.99 -2.12 1.13
C ILE A 35 2.84 -3.14 1.09
N LEU A 36 2.42 -3.60 2.26
CA LEU A 36 1.34 -4.55 2.46
C LEU A 36 0.10 -3.83 3.02
N LEU A 37 -1.02 -3.90 2.30
CA LEU A 37 -2.27 -3.26 2.68
C LEU A 37 -3.28 -4.33 3.10
N SER A 38 -3.50 -4.47 4.40
CA SER A 38 -4.47 -5.39 5.01
C SER A 38 -5.74 -4.67 5.41
N GLY A 39 -6.86 -5.37 5.41
CA GLY A 39 -8.15 -4.86 5.88
C GLY A 39 -9.31 -5.37 5.06
N ASN A 40 -10.52 -5.19 5.58
CA ASN A 40 -11.76 -5.68 4.98
C ASN A 40 -12.04 -5.09 3.59
N LEU A 41 -12.94 -5.74 2.87
CA LEU A 41 -13.42 -5.24 1.58
C LEU A 41 -14.05 -3.85 1.75
N GLY A 42 -13.75 -2.95 0.84
CA GLY A 42 -14.32 -1.58 0.83
C GLY A 42 -13.75 -0.64 1.89
N VAL A 43 -12.77 -1.04 2.71
CA VAL A 43 -12.23 -0.20 3.79
C VAL A 43 -11.34 0.96 3.31
N GLY A 44 -10.97 0.99 2.03
CA GLY A 44 -10.23 2.10 1.42
C GLY A 44 -8.80 1.79 0.98
N LYS A 45 -8.39 0.51 0.91
CA LYS A 45 -7.05 0.11 0.45
C LYS A 45 -6.74 0.63 -0.96
N THR A 46 -7.59 0.34 -1.93
CA THR A 46 -7.41 0.78 -3.31
C THR A 46 -7.47 2.31 -3.44
N THR A 47 -8.32 2.99 -2.64
CA THR A 47 -8.36 4.45 -2.58
C THR A 47 -7.03 5.03 -2.12
N PHE A 48 -6.41 4.43 -1.12
CA PHE A 48 -5.08 4.83 -0.66
C PHE A 48 -4.03 4.64 -1.76
N VAL A 49 -4.01 3.46 -2.40
CA VAL A 49 -3.10 3.17 -3.52
C VAL A 49 -3.27 4.17 -4.66
N LYS A 50 -4.51 4.51 -5.03
CA LYS A 50 -4.83 5.56 -6.02
C LYS A 50 -4.10 6.86 -5.70
N TYR A 51 -4.18 7.34 -4.46
CA TYR A 51 -3.55 8.61 -4.08
C TYR A 51 -2.02 8.50 -4.03
N VAL A 52 -1.46 7.35 -3.67
CA VAL A 52 -0.02 7.11 -3.77
C VAL A 52 0.45 7.22 -5.23
N ILE A 53 -0.20 6.52 -6.16
CA ILE A 53 0.17 6.55 -7.59
C ILE A 53 -0.01 7.95 -8.17
N ASN A 54 -1.15 8.59 -7.89
CA ASN A 54 -1.44 9.95 -8.36
C ASN A 54 -0.43 10.98 -7.82
N PHE A 55 0.06 10.82 -6.58
CA PHE A 55 1.12 11.66 -6.03
C PHE A 55 2.40 11.56 -6.86
N PHE A 56 2.85 10.36 -7.19
CA PHE A 56 4.04 10.16 -8.03
C PHE A 56 3.86 10.72 -9.44
N GLN A 57 2.69 10.51 -10.06
CA GLN A 57 2.37 11.07 -11.37
C GLN A 57 2.44 12.59 -11.35
N LYS A 58 1.75 13.24 -10.40
CA LYS A 58 1.72 14.69 -10.24
C LYS A 58 3.12 15.26 -9.98
N SER A 59 3.87 14.66 -9.07
CA SER A 59 5.24 15.11 -8.71
C SER A 59 6.22 15.02 -9.88
N ASN A 60 5.95 14.10 -10.83
CA ASN A 60 6.75 13.93 -12.04
C ASN A 60 6.16 14.65 -13.28
N LYS A 61 5.15 15.51 -13.10
CA LYS A 61 4.46 16.23 -14.17
C LYS A 61 3.90 15.28 -15.24
N GLN A 62 3.44 14.11 -14.84
CA GLN A 62 2.79 13.12 -15.69
C GLN A 62 1.28 13.24 -15.54
N LYS A 63 0.54 12.92 -16.61
CA LYS A 63 -0.93 12.90 -16.57
C LYS A 63 -1.40 11.91 -15.51
N ILE A 64 -2.33 12.36 -14.67
CA ILE A 64 -3.00 11.51 -13.70
C ILE A 64 -3.89 10.51 -14.44
N THR A 65 -3.75 9.24 -14.13
CA THR A 65 -4.54 8.15 -14.68
C THR A 65 -5.53 7.62 -13.65
N GLU A 66 -6.57 6.97 -14.13
CA GLU A 66 -7.46 6.21 -13.26
C GLU A 66 -6.71 5.01 -12.65
N VAL A 67 -6.90 4.80 -11.36
CA VAL A 67 -6.34 3.67 -10.63
C VAL A 67 -7.49 2.83 -10.07
N THR A 68 -7.61 1.62 -10.57
CA THR A 68 -8.60 0.63 -10.14
C THR A 68 -7.93 -0.54 -9.45
N SER A 69 -8.69 -1.29 -8.64
CA SER A 69 -8.17 -2.52 -8.05
C SER A 69 -7.92 -3.56 -9.14
N PRO A 70 -6.73 -4.21 -9.14
CA PRO A 70 -6.43 -5.28 -10.08
C PRO A 70 -7.00 -6.65 -9.63
N THR A 71 -8.19 -6.69 -9.04
CA THR A 71 -8.78 -7.94 -8.52
C THR A 71 -8.87 -9.04 -9.58
N PHE A 72 -9.13 -8.69 -10.84
CA PHE A 72 -9.23 -9.66 -11.95
C PHE A 72 -7.90 -9.90 -12.65
N THR A 73 -7.11 -8.85 -12.86
CA THR A 73 -5.79 -8.91 -13.53
C THR A 73 -4.68 -9.31 -12.57
N VAL A 74 -4.95 -9.27 -11.27
CA VAL A 74 -4.05 -9.54 -10.14
C VAL A 74 -2.94 -8.52 -9.99
N MET A 75 -2.47 -7.87 -11.07
CA MET A 75 -1.40 -6.89 -11.05
C MET A 75 -1.62 -5.82 -12.10
N ASN A 76 -1.44 -4.56 -11.69
CA ASN A 76 -1.28 -3.41 -12.58
C ASN A 76 0.11 -2.81 -12.41
N GLU A 77 0.67 -2.31 -13.49
CA GLU A 77 1.99 -1.68 -13.51
C GLU A 77 1.87 -0.22 -13.95
N TYR A 78 2.56 0.66 -13.23
CA TYR A 78 2.59 2.10 -13.51
C TYR A 78 4.04 2.56 -13.68
N GLN A 79 4.42 2.88 -14.92
CA GLN A 79 5.71 3.49 -15.22
C GLN A 79 5.58 5.00 -15.12
N ILE A 80 6.23 5.60 -14.16
CA ILE A 80 6.22 7.05 -13.89
C ILE A 80 7.65 7.56 -14.04
N LYS A 81 8.02 7.93 -15.26
CA LYS A 81 9.41 8.24 -15.65
C LYS A 81 10.36 7.09 -15.23
N LYS A 82 11.24 7.33 -14.28
CA LYS A 82 12.20 6.34 -13.77
C LYS A 82 11.66 5.50 -12.61
N ILE A 83 10.43 5.78 -12.15
CA ILE A 83 9.81 5.09 -11.02
C ILE A 83 8.85 4.04 -11.57
N LEU A 84 9.05 2.80 -11.19
CA LEU A 84 8.14 1.70 -11.46
C LEU A 84 7.34 1.40 -10.19
N ILE A 85 6.01 1.40 -10.30
CA ILE A 85 5.10 0.97 -9.22
C ILE A 85 4.33 -0.25 -9.70
N LYS A 86 4.40 -1.35 -8.96
CA LYS A 86 3.57 -2.54 -9.17
C LYS A 86 2.51 -2.61 -8.08
N HIS A 87 1.27 -2.72 -8.49
CA HIS A 87 0.11 -2.83 -7.64
C HIS A 87 -0.53 -4.20 -7.81
N TYR A 88 -0.49 -5.00 -6.75
CA TYR A 88 -1.07 -6.35 -6.69
C TYR A 88 -2.33 -6.36 -5.83
N ASP A 89 -3.30 -7.18 -6.22
CA ASP A 89 -4.46 -7.56 -5.41
C ASP A 89 -4.51 -9.09 -5.34
N LEU A 90 -4.25 -9.64 -4.16
CA LEU A 90 -4.13 -11.09 -3.96
C LEU A 90 -5.41 -11.74 -3.42
N TYR A 91 -6.53 -11.01 -3.42
CA TYR A 91 -7.81 -11.52 -2.92
C TYR A 91 -8.21 -12.87 -3.50
N ARG A 92 -7.92 -13.10 -4.79
CA ARG A 92 -8.26 -14.33 -5.52
C ARG A 92 -7.18 -15.41 -5.50
N ILE A 93 -5.98 -15.08 -5.03
CA ILE A 93 -4.86 -16.03 -4.97
C ILE A 93 -5.05 -16.97 -3.78
N LYS A 94 -5.13 -18.26 -4.06
CA LYS A 94 -5.50 -19.26 -3.05
C LYS A 94 -4.32 -20.07 -2.52
N ASN A 95 -3.26 -20.19 -3.29
CA ASN A 95 -2.14 -21.07 -2.96
C ASN A 95 -0.77 -20.46 -3.32
N LYS A 96 0.28 -21.03 -2.74
CA LYS A 96 1.65 -20.59 -2.91
C LYS A 96 2.17 -20.72 -4.35
N LYS A 97 1.68 -21.71 -5.10
CA LYS A 97 2.08 -21.94 -6.50
C LYS A 97 1.63 -20.78 -7.39
N GLU A 98 0.35 -20.39 -7.24
CA GLU A 98 -0.17 -19.20 -7.95
C GLU A 98 0.62 -17.94 -7.60
N LEU A 99 0.92 -17.75 -6.32
CA LEU A 99 1.71 -16.61 -5.85
C LEU A 99 3.12 -16.59 -6.47
N ASN A 100 3.80 -17.73 -6.53
CA ASN A 100 5.13 -17.84 -7.12
C ASN A 100 5.12 -17.49 -8.62
N ASN A 101 4.07 -17.87 -9.34
CA ASN A 101 3.92 -17.58 -10.77
C ASN A 101 3.77 -16.07 -11.07
N LEU A 102 3.39 -15.26 -10.08
CA LEU A 102 3.27 -13.81 -10.23
C LEU A 102 4.63 -13.08 -10.23
N GLY A 103 5.72 -13.74 -9.85
CA GLY A 103 7.04 -13.11 -9.75
C GLY A 103 7.08 -11.92 -8.76
N ILE A 104 6.21 -11.90 -7.75
CA ILE A 104 6.03 -10.75 -6.85
C ILE A 104 7.30 -10.38 -6.06
N GLN A 105 8.24 -11.31 -5.95
CA GLN A 105 9.52 -11.08 -5.27
C GLN A 105 10.66 -10.72 -6.22
N GLU A 106 10.39 -10.63 -7.52
CA GLU A 106 11.39 -10.31 -8.53
C GLU A 106 11.61 -8.80 -8.62
N ASN A 107 12.87 -8.41 -8.81
CA ASN A 107 13.28 -7.02 -9.05
C ASN A 107 12.80 -6.00 -8.00
N LEU A 108 12.62 -6.43 -6.76
CA LEU A 108 12.09 -5.58 -5.68
C LEU A 108 12.85 -4.27 -5.47
N LYS A 109 14.16 -4.26 -5.76
CA LYS A 109 15.01 -3.06 -5.59
C LYS A 109 14.69 -1.95 -6.57
N ASP A 110 14.13 -2.30 -7.73
CA ASP A 110 13.93 -1.39 -8.85
C ASP A 110 12.49 -0.88 -8.96
N GLN A 111 11.65 -1.22 -8.01
CA GLN A 111 10.24 -0.87 -8.01
C GLN A 111 9.69 -0.56 -6.62
N ILE A 112 8.57 0.15 -6.56
CA ILE A 112 7.70 0.23 -5.38
C ILE A 112 6.63 -0.84 -5.55
N THR A 113 6.49 -1.73 -4.57
CA THR A 113 5.52 -2.81 -4.63
C THR A 113 4.41 -2.57 -3.61
N LEU A 114 3.18 -2.45 -4.08
CA LEU A 114 1.97 -2.26 -3.28
C LEU A 114 1.12 -3.53 -3.39
N VAL A 115 0.75 -4.14 -2.27
CA VAL A 115 0.02 -5.42 -2.25
C VAL A 115 -1.20 -5.32 -1.37
N GLU A 116 -2.39 -5.40 -1.97
CA GLU A 116 -3.64 -5.59 -1.25
C GLU A 116 -3.87 -7.08 -0.96
N TRP A 117 -4.54 -7.40 0.16
CA TRP A 117 -4.82 -8.77 0.62
C TRP A 117 -3.55 -9.62 0.78
N PRO A 118 -2.59 -9.16 1.59
CA PRO A 118 -1.26 -9.78 1.68
C PRO A 118 -1.21 -11.04 2.56
N GLU A 119 -2.32 -11.59 3.00
CA GLU A 119 -2.39 -12.67 4.00
C GLU A 119 -1.59 -13.90 3.54
N ILE A 120 -1.64 -14.21 2.25
CA ILE A 120 -0.88 -15.33 1.68
C ILE A 120 0.63 -15.09 1.67
N ILE A 121 1.04 -13.81 1.60
CA ILE A 121 2.47 -13.42 1.60
C ILE A 121 3.04 -13.36 3.02
N LYS A 122 2.23 -13.12 4.04
CA LYS A 122 2.71 -13.00 5.44
C LYS A 122 3.50 -14.21 5.92
N LYS A 123 3.35 -15.35 5.26
CA LYS A 123 4.14 -16.58 5.48
C LYS A 123 5.53 -16.52 4.85
N ILE A 124 5.81 -15.52 4.01
CA ILE A 124 7.10 -15.30 3.35
C ILE A 124 7.80 -14.15 4.08
N LYS A 125 9.01 -14.38 4.58
CA LYS A 125 9.81 -13.32 5.21
C LYS A 125 10.20 -12.25 4.18
N ILE A 126 9.47 -11.15 4.15
CA ILE A 126 9.87 -9.95 3.43
C ILE A 126 10.69 -9.08 4.39
N LYS A 127 11.99 -8.94 4.11
CA LYS A 127 12.85 -8.04 4.88
C LYS A 127 12.36 -6.60 4.67
N LYS A 128 12.03 -5.90 5.77
CA LYS A 128 11.66 -4.48 5.80
C LYS A 128 10.34 -4.11 5.09
N GLY A 129 9.34 -4.97 5.15
CA GLY A 129 8.00 -4.62 4.68
C GLY A 129 7.36 -3.50 5.52
N ILE A 130 6.58 -2.65 4.88
CA ILE A 130 5.74 -1.64 5.53
C ILE A 130 4.32 -2.20 5.54
N ASN A 131 3.73 -2.37 6.72
CA ASN A 131 2.37 -2.87 6.85
C ASN A 131 1.41 -1.71 7.12
N LEU A 132 0.41 -1.57 6.28
CA LEU A 132 -0.71 -0.66 6.42
C LEU A 132 -1.95 -1.47 6.79
N ILE A 133 -2.50 -1.25 7.96
CA ILE A 133 -3.68 -1.97 8.46
C ILE A 133 -4.87 -1.02 8.47
N PHE A 134 -5.86 -1.32 7.65
CA PHE A 134 -7.09 -0.57 7.52
C PHE A 134 -8.20 -1.26 8.31
N GLU A 135 -8.91 -0.52 9.13
CA GLU A 135 -9.95 -1.05 10.01
C GLU A 135 -11.20 -0.19 9.97
N TYR A 136 -12.36 -0.85 10.09
CA TYR A 136 -13.61 -0.20 10.42
C TYR A 136 -13.83 -0.18 11.93
N GLU A 137 -14.41 0.90 12.43
CA GLU A 137 -14.96 1.00 13.77
C GLU A 137 -16.37 1.62 13.74
N GLU A 138 -17.07 1.54 14.86
CA GLU A 138 -18.41 2.14 15.06
C GLU A 138 -19.41 1.79 13.95
N ASN A 139 -19.68 0.50 13.79
CA ASN A 139 -20.65 0.01 12.80
C ASN A 139 -20.34 0.47 11.36
N TYR A 140 -19.06 0.42 10.97
CA TYR A 140 -18.58 0.81 9.63
C TYR A 140 -18.66 2.31 9.31
N THR A 141 -18.94 3.16 10.29
CA THR A 141 -19.00 4.61 10.08
C THR A 141 -17.66 5.29 10.11
N LYS A 142 -16.71 4.72 10.86
CA LYS A 142 -15.34 5.24 10.97
C LYS A 142 -14.32 4.27 10.39
N ARG A 143 -13.27 4.84 9.79
CA ARG A 143 -12.15 4.12 9.20
C ARG A 143 -10.86 4.62 9.79
N TYR A 144 -9.96 3.69 10.08
CA TYR A 144 -8.67 3.99 10.68
C TYR A 144 -7.56 3.26 9.93
N LEU A 145 -6.39 3.88 9.94
CA LEU A 145 -5.16 3.33 9.39
C LEU A 145 -4.10 3.25 10.49
N SER A 146 -3.50 2.08 10.64
CA SER A 146 -2.29 1.86 11.44
C SER A 146 -1.12 1.54 10.53
N ILE A 147 0.05 2.12 10.80
CA ILE A 147 1.28 1.92 10.02
C ILE A 147 2.29 1.18 10.91
N ILE A 148 2.73 0.01 10.48
CA ILE A 148 3.72 -0.81 11.18
C ILE A 148 4.95 -0.96 10.29
N THR A 149 6.09 -0.46 10.75
CA THR A 149 7.34 -0.47 9.99
C THR A 149 8.56 -0.29 10.90
N GLU A 150 9.73 -0.66 10.41
CA GLU A 150 11.03 -0.34 11.02
C GLU A 150 11.67 0.92 10.41
N ASN A 151 11.04 1.51 9.40
CA ASN A 151 11.55 2.72 8.75
C ASN A 151 11.41 3.93 9.67
N LYS A 152 12.53 4.40 10.21
CA LYS A 152 12.58 5.52 11.16
C LYS A 152 11.99 6.83 10.62
N LYS A 153 12.10 7.09 9.31
CA LYS A 153 11.54 8.30 8.70
C LYS A 153 10.01 8.27 8.77
N ILE A 154 9.42 7.12 8.42
CA ILE A 154 7.96 6.93 8.51
C ILE A 154 7.51 6.99 9.97
N LEU A 155 8.24 6.31 10.88
CA LEU A 155 7.94 6.35 12.31
C LEU A 155 7.93 7.77 12.88
N ASN A 156 8.85 8.62 12.45
CA ASN A 156 8.94 10.00 12.94
C ASN A 156 7.84 10.91 12.39
N GLU A 157 7.41 10.65 11.15
CA GLU A 157 6.42 11.47 10.46
C GLU A 157 4.98 11.18 10.91
N PHE A 158 4.70 9.95 11.35
CA PHE A 158 3.37 9.51 11.78
C PHE A 158 3.28 9.22 13.30
N LYS A 159 4.13 9.86 14.09
CA LYS A 159 4.06 9.83 15.57
C LYS A 159 2.84 10.56 16.10
#